data_8ac41ecf58eebf4737ff6ae9c631643d
#
_entry.id   8ac41ecf58eebf4737ff6ae9c631643d
#
_cell.length_a   1.000
_cell.length_b   1.000
_cell.length_c   1.000
_cell.angle_alpha   90.00
_cell.angle_beta   90.00
_cell.angle_gamma   90.00
#
_symmetry.space_group_name_H-M   'P 1'
#
loop_
_entity.id
_entity.type
_entity.pdbx_description
1 polymer ?
#
loop_
_entity_poly.entity_id
_entity_poly.type
_entity_poly.pdbx_seq_one_letter_code
_entity_poly.pdbx_strand_id
1 'polypeptide(L)'
;MVWEFFKAGGDEQLEEIEALIVHMLDGCRHTFDLAINAVVGGTEAIAVGKEIRKSDRRVNKAERKIRRMLVVHVSVRGERADLPRVLVTTSIIKDVERVGDYAKNVWDLADAGIDLSHAEDIGRLVEIRDRTSQLISETSRIIRDRDAGSAESLLKDLDDVLDEYDDCIQAQIESTGTPRDAVPRALLCRYLKRISAHLMNVLTSLVMPFDRLDYYDEAKADRD
;
A
#
# COMPACT_ATOMS: atom_id res chain seq x y z
N MET A 1 -7.35 -9.75 19.17
CA MET A 1 -8.35 -10.80 19.25
C MET A 1 -9.45 -10.76 18.19
N VAL A 2 -9.41 -9.80 17.25
CA VAL A 2 -10.22 -9.91 16.01
C VAL A 2 -9.82 -11.15 15.22
N TRP A 3 -8.58 -11.57 15.34
CA TRP A 3 -8.00 -12.74 14.67
C TRP A 3 -8.56 -14.12 15.08
N GLU A 4 -9.09 -14.27 16.30
CA GLU A 4 -9.75 -15.51 16.66
C GLU A 4 -11.05 -15.74 15.87
N PHE A 5 -11.69 -14.65 15.41
CA PHE A 5 -12.86 -14.72 14.53
C PHE A 5 -12.51 -15.23 13.12
N PHE A 6 -11.26 -14.99 12.65
CA PHE A 6 -10.81 -15.54 11.36
C PHE A 6 -10.49 -17.05 11.40
N LYS A 7 -10.42 -17.67 12.59
CA LYS A 7 -10.15 -19.10 12.75
C LYS A 7 -11.42 -19.98 12.73
N ALA A 8 -12.60 -19.41 12.84
CA ALA A 8 -13.85 -20.18 12.89
C ALA A 8 -14.33 -20.53 11.47
N GLY A 9 -14.01 -21.71 11.02
CA GLY A 9 -14.60 -22.51 9.92
C GLY A 9 -14.75 -21.83 8.58
N GLY A 10 -13.99 -22.31 7.58
CA GLY A 10 -13.89 -21.79 6.23
C GLY A 10 -15.23 -21.42 5.58
N ASP A 11 -15.44 -20.12 5.41
CA ASP A 11 -16.40 -19.63 4.46
C ASP A 11 -15.66 -19.41 3.12
N GLU A 12 -15.83 -20.33 2.20
CA GLU A 12 -15.16 -20.32 0.88
C GLU A 12 -15.25 -18.96 0.19
N GLN A 13 -16.34 -18.23 0.41
CA GLN A 13 -16.52 -16.90 -0.20
C GLN A 13 -15.62 -15.85 0.42
N LEU A 14 -15.41 -15.88 1.74
CA LEU A 14 -14.48 -14.96 2.42
C LEU A 14 -13.02 -15.31 2.10
N GLU A 15 -12.70 -16.59 1.91
CA GLU A 15 -11.37 -17.03 1.45
C GLU A 15 -11.10 -16.56 0.01
N GLU A 16 -12.11 -16.63 -0.90
CA GLU A 16 -11.98 -16.05 -2.24
C GLU A 16 -11.73 -14.54 -2.19
N ILE A 17 -12.39 -13.83 -1.28
CA ILE A 17 -12.20 -12.37 -1.08
C ILE A 17 -10.76 -12.09 -0.63
N GLU A 18 -10.24 -12.84 0.34
CA GLU A 18 -8.83 -12.67 0.80
C GLU A 18 -7.82 -12.95 -0.32
N ALA A 19 -8.04 -13.99 -1.11
CA ALA A 19 -7.20 -14.26 -2.28
C ALA A 19 -7.24 -13.10 -3.30
N LEU A 20 -8.38 -12.45 -3.48
CA LEU A 20 -8.48 -11.25 -4.31
C LEU A 20 -7.72 -10.05 -3.73
N ILE A 21 -7.69 -9.87 -2.40
CA ILE A 21 -6.90 -8.81 -1.74
C ILE A 21 -5.40 -9.03 -1.99
N VAL A 22 -4.92 -10.26 -1.80
CA VAL A 22 -3.53 -10.63 -2.12
C VAL A 22 -3.21 -10.33 -3.58
N HIS A 23 -4.10 -10.69 -4.51
CA HIS A 23 -3.92 -10.39 -5.93
C HIS A 23 -3.91 -8.89 -6.24
N MET A 24 -4.69 -8.07 -5.49
CA MET A 24 -4.64 -6.62 -5.59
C MET A 24 -3.29 -6.08 -5.14
N LEU A 25 -2.73 -6.55 -4.01
CA LEU A 25 -1.41 -6.16 -3.51
C LEU A 25 -0.30 -6.50 -4.51
N ASP A 26 -0.33 -7.71 -5.10
CA ASP A 26 0.60 -8.12 -6.15
C ASP A 26 0.50 -7.21 -7.40
N GLY A 27 -0.71 -6.79 -7.75
CA GLY A 27 -0.96 -5.80 -8.81
C GLY A 27 -0.43 -4.41 -8.48
N CYS A 28 -0.56 -3.97 -7.22
CA CYS A 28 -0.01 -2.71 -6.73
C CYS A 28 1.53 -2.72 -6.79
N ARG A 29 2.17 -3.83 -6.36
CA ARG A 29 3.61 -4.01 -6.48
C ARG A 29 4.08 -3.92 -7.92
N HIS A 30 3.42 -4.65 -8.84
CA HIS A 30 3.76 -4.59 -10.27
C HIS A 30 3.66 -3.16 -10.82
N THR A 31 2.61 -2.41 -10.44
CA THR A 31 2.44 -1.01 -10.82
C THR A 31 3.56 -0.15 -10.26
N PHE A 32 3.90 -0.34 -8.98
CA PHE A 32 4.97 0.39 -8.31
C PHE A 32 6.33 0.15 -8.97
N ASP A 33 6.69 -1.12 -9.23
CA ASP A 33 7.97 -1.49 -9.83
C ASP A 33 8.14 -0.86 -11.22
N LEU A 34 7.09 -0.83 -12.05
CA LEU A 34 7.11 -0.14 -13.33
C LEU A 34 7.25 1.38 -13.18
N ALA A 35 6.48 1.97 -12.26
CA ALA A 35 6.43 3.40 -12.03
C ALA A 35 7.76 3.95 -11.49
N ILE A 36 8.30 3.32 -10.46
CA ILE A 36 9.54 3.78 -9.83
C ILE A 36 10.75 3.57 -10.75
N ASN A 37 10.78 2.52 -11.57
CA ASN A 37 11.83 2.34 -12.57
C ASN A 37 11.76 3.39 -13.69
N ALA A 38 10.60 3.99 -13.95
CA ALA A 38 10.51 5.13 -14.86
C ALA A 38 11.06 6.43 -14.26
N VAL A 39 11.09 6.56 -12.91
CA VAL A 39 11.62 7.74 -12.20
C VAL A 39 13.12 7.59 -11.90
N VAL A 40 13.56 6.41 -11.43
CA VAL A 40 14.93 6.22 -10.93
C VAL A 40 15.73 5.16 -11.69
N GLY A 41 15.11 4.37 -12.55
CA GLY A 41 15.74 3.28 -13.28
C GLY A 41 16.02 3.58 -14.76
N GLY A 42 15.72 4.80 -15.24
CA GLY A 42 15.94 5.19 -16.63
C GLY A 42 15.00 4.53 -17.64
N THR A 43 13.90 3.91 -17.19
CA THR A 43 12.88 3.35 -18.10
C THR A 43 12.02 4.47 -18.66
N GLU A 44 11.79 4.50 -19.97
CA GLU A 44 10.93 5.51 -20.58
C GLU A 44 9.48 5.43 -20.06
N ALA A 45 8.95 6.53 -19.51
CA ALA A 45 7.61 6.61 -18.93
C ALA A 45 6.53 6.16 -19.91
N ILE A 46 6.65 6.52 -21.20
CA ILE A 46 5.69 6.16 -22.25
C ILE A 46 5.63 4.64 -22.49
N ALA A 47 6.75 3.94 -22.33
CA ALA A 47 6.83 2.49 -22.56
C ALA A 47 5.99 1.71 -21.54
N VAL A 48 5.92 2.17 -20.28
CA VAL A 48 5.24 1.47 -19.19
C VAL A 48 3.82 2.00 -18.91
N GLY A 49 3.50 3.22 -19.33
CA GLY A 49 2.25 3.90 -18.98
C GLY A 49 0.97 3.15 -19.37
N LYS A 50 0.97 2.39 -20.47
CA LYS A 50 -0.18 1.55 -20.87
C LYS A 50 -0.42 0.41 -19.88
N GLU A 51 0.64 -0.27 -19.44
CA GLU A 51 0.52 -1.39 -18.49
C GLU A 51 0.17 -0.88 -17.08
N ILE A 52 0.74 0.24 -16.64
CA ILE A 52 0.39 0.88 -15.37
C ILE A 52 -1.12 1.19 -15.33
N ARG A 53 -1.65 1.88 -16.35
CA ARG A 53 -3.10 2.17 -16.44
C ARG A 53 -3.97 0.91 -16.52
N LYS A 54 -3.46 -0.17 -17.09
CA LYS A 54 -4.18 -1.45 -17.16
C LYS A 54 -4.18 -2.15 -15.80
N SER A 55 -3.06 -2.15 -15.09
CA SER A 55 -2.93 -2.69 -13.74
C SER A 55 -3.83 -1.94 -12.76
N ASP A 56 -3.81 -0.60 -12.74
CA ASP A 56 -4.70 0.26 -11.96
C ASP A 56 -6.18 -0.11 -12.18
N ARG A 57 -6.62 -0.25 -13.44
CA ARG A 57 -8.00 -0.68 -13.73
C ARG A 57 -8.33 -2.07 -13.21
N ARG A 58 -7.34 -3.00 -13.14
CA ARG A 58 -7.55 -4.34 -12.57
C ARG A 58 -7.77 -4.26 -11.06
N VAL A 59 -6.93 -3.48 -10.34
CA VAL A 59 -7.06 -3.24 -8.90
C VAL A 59 -8.42 -2.65 -8.59
N ASN A 60 -8.82 -1.57 -9.26
CA ASN A 60 -10.12 -0.91 -9.09
C ASN A 60 -11.32 -1.84 -9.41
N LYS A 61 -11.16 -2.76 -10.39
CA LYS A 61 -12.18 -3.75 -10.71
C LYS A 61 -12.28 -4.82 -9.64
N ALA A 62 -11.16 -5.25 -9.07
CA ALA A 62 -11.11 -6.22 -7.98
C ALA A 62 -11.75 -5.64 -6.70
N GLU A 63 -11.43 -4.40 -6.32
CA GLU A 63 -12.07 -3.70 -5.21
C GLU A 63 -13.61 -3.71 -5.36
N ARG A 64 -14.12 -3.31 -6.53
CA ARG A 64 -15.56 -3.32 -6.79
C ARG A 64 -16.18 -4.72 -6.77
N LYS A 65 -15.42 -5.75 -7.21
CA LYS A 65 -15.87 -7.15 -7.12
C LYS A 65 -15.98 -7.57 -5.66
N ILE A 66 -14.97 -7.31 -4.83
CA ILE A 66 -14.95 -7.63 -3.41
C ILE A 66 -16.14 -6.98 -2.70
N ARG A 67 -16.38 -5.68 -2.90
CA ARG A 67 -17.54 -4.98 -2.31
C ARG A 67 -18.86 -5.65 -2.63
N ARG A 68 -19.07 -6.08 -3.89
CA ARG A 68 -20.29 -6.81 -4.27
C ARG A 68 -20.37 -8.18 -3.59
N MET A 69 -19.24 -8.89 -3.49
CA MET A 69 -19.21 -10.20 -2.82
C MET A 69 -19.54 -10.07 -1.35
N LEU A 70 -19.04 -9.03 -0.64
CA LEU A 70 -19.36 -8.76 0.76
C LEU A 70 -20.86 -8.48 0.96
N VAL A 71 -21.47 -7.67 0.08
CA VAL A 71 -22.93 -7.40 0.14
C VAL A 71 -23.72 -8.69 -0.05
N VAL A 72 -23.37 -9.52 -1.04
CA VAL A 72 -24.02 -10.81 -1.28
C VAL A 72 -23.84 -11.74 -0.08
N HIS A 73 -22.63 -11.82 0.48
CA HIS A 73 -22.31 -12.64 1.65
C HIS A 73 -23.25 -12.31 2.83
N VAL A 74 -23.33 -11.01 3.20
CA VAL A 74 -24.19 -10.57 4.30
C VAL A 74 -25.67 -10.84 3.99
N SER A 75 -26.12 -10.57 2.75
CA SER A 75 -27.51 -10.76 2.34
C SER A 75 -27.96 -12.23 2.36
N VAL A 76 -27.06 -13.15 2.03
CA VAL A 76 -27.37 -14.60 1.98
C VAL A 76 -27.23 -15.25 3.35
N ARG A 77 -26.21 -14.88 4.12
CA ARG A 77 -25.90 -15.48 5.43
C ARG A 77 -26.76 -14.90 6.56
N GLY A 78 -27.21 -13.63 6.42
CA GLY A 78 -27.99 -12.95 7.44
C GLY A 78 -27.26 -12.92 8.79
N GLU A 79 -27.92 -13.40 9.86
CA GLU A 79 -27.34 -13.46 11.22
C GLU A 79 -26.11 -14.37 11.35
N ARG A 80 -25.83 -15.22 10.36
CA ARG A 80 -24.64 -16.09 10.34
C ARG A 80 -23.46 -15.46 9.61
N ALA A 81 -23.59 -14.25 9.09
CA ALA A 81 -22.48 -13.53 8.47
C ALA A 81 -21.46 -13.13 9.54
N ASP A 82 -20.17 -13.29 9.23
CA ASP A 82 -19.08 -12.79 10.06
C ASP A 82 -18.93 -11.27 9.83
N LEU A 83 -19.77 -10.50 10.50
CA LEU A 83 -19.80 -9.04 10.37
C LEU A 83 -18.46 -8.37 10.71
N PRO A 84 -17.74 -8.73 11.79
CA PRO A 84 -16.41 -8.18 12.05
C PRO A 84 -15.46 -8.34 10.87
N ARG A 85 -15.39 -9.53 10.28
CA ARG A 85 -14.56 -9.80 9.10
C ARG A 85 -15.00 -9.01 7.87
N VAL A 86 -16.30 -8.85 7.65
CA VAL A 86 -16.85 -8.05 6.56
C VAL A 86 -16.48 -6.58 6.72
N LEU A 87 -16.56 -6.02 7.93
CA LEU A 87 -16.23 -4.63 8.21
C LEU A 87 -14.74 -4.36 8.05
N VAL A 88 -13.89 -5.20 8.63
CA VAL A 88 -12.43 -5.14 8.44
C VAL A 88 -12.08 -5.19 6.96
N THR A 89 -12.60 -6.17 6.23
CA THR A 89 -12.35 -6.32 4.79
C THR A 89 -12.77 -5.09 4.01
N THR A 90 -13.93 -4.49 4.35
CA THR A 90 -14.43 -3.28 3.69
C THR A 90 -13.50 -2.08 3.89
N SER A 91 -12.88 -1.95 5.07
CA SER A 91 -11.88 -0.92 5.35
C SER A 91 -10.61 -1.15 4.55
N ILE A 92 -9.96 -2.31 4.71
CA ILE A 92 -8.62 -2.55 4.14
C ILE A 92 -8.58 -2.61 2.62
N ILE A 93 -9.66 -2.99 1.93
CA ILE A 93 -9.67 -2.99 0.46
C ILE A 93 -9.48 -1.59 -0.11
N LYS A 94 -9.89 -0.56 0.63
CA LYS A 94 -9.66 0.83 0.22
C LYS A 94 -8.20 1.22 0.39
N ASP A 95 -7.55 0.76 1.47
CA ASP A 95 -6.13 0.97 1.67
C ASP A 95 -5.30 0.30 0.57
N VAL A 96 -5.62 -0.93 0.19
CA VAL A 96 -4.95 -1.61 -0.93
C VAL A 96 -5.13 -0.85 -2.25
N GLU A 97 -6.33 -0.35 -2.55
CA GLU A 97 -6.56 0.47 -3.75
C GLU A 97 -5.73 1.76 -3.71
N ARG A 98 -5.61 2.41 -2.53
CA ARG A 98 -4.76 3.59 -2.35
C ARG A 98 -3.27 3.32 -2.58
N VAL A 99 -2.77 2.15 -2.19
CA VAL A 99 -1.39 1.74 -2.55
C VAL A 99 -1.20 1.78 -4.08
N GLY A 100 -2.17 1.25 -4.84
CA GLY A 100 -2.16 1.30 -6.30
C GLY A 100 -2.24 2.72 -6.87
N ASP A 101 -3.11 3.57 -6.31
CA ASP A 101 -3.24 4.97 -6.71
C ASP A 101 -1.91 5.73 -6.53
N TYR A 102 -1.25 5.59 -5.35
CA TYR A 102 0.02 6.25 -5.11
C TYR A 102 1.17 5.67 -5.94
N ALA A 103 1.16 4.37 -6.21
CA ALA A 103 2.10 3.77 -7.16
C ALA A 103 1.96 4.40 -8.56
N LYS A 104 0.73 4.65 -9.02
CA LYS A 104 0.49 5.36 -10.28
C LYS A 104 0.94 6.83 -10.21
N ASN A 105 0.72 7.53 -9.07
CA ASN A 105 1.19 8.91 -8.90
C ASN A 105 2.72 9.01 -8.99
N VAL A 106 3.46 7.97 -8.61
CA VAL A 106 4.92 7.89 -8.86
C VAL A 106 5.20 7.93 -10.37
N TRP A 107 4.45 7.18 -11.18
CA TRP A 107 4.61 7.21 -12.64
C TRP A 107 4.24 8.58 -13.23
N ASP A 108 3.25 9.30 -12.67
CA ASP A 108 2.86 10.63 -13.14
C ASP A 108 4.04 11.63 -13.07
N LEU A 109 5.01 11.43 -12.15
CA LEU A 109 6.26 12.21 -12.13
C LEU A 109 7.10 11.94 -13.38
N ALA A 110 7.29 10.69 -13.75
CA ALA A 110 8.04 10.32 -14.95
C ALA A 110 7.32 10.79 -16.23
N ASP A 111 5.99 10.70 -16.29
CA ASP A 111 5.17 11.18 -17.41
C ASP A 111 5.25 12.70 -17.55
N ALA A 112 5.48 13.43 -16.44
CA ALA A 112 5.78 14.86 -16.42
C ALA A 112 7.24 15.20 -16.78
N GLY A 113 8.06 14.20 -17.15
CA GLY A 113 9.45 14.39 -17.59
C GLY A 113 10.47 14.45 -16.47
N ILE A 114 10.15 13.89 -15.29
CA ILE A 114 11.09 13.75 -14.18
C ILE A 114 11.87 12.44 -14.34
N ASP A 115 13.19 12.57 -14.44
CA ASP A 115 14.15 11.46 -14.50
C ASP A 115 15.23 11.71 -13.44
N LEU A 116 15.31 10.84 -12.45
CA LEU A 116 16.29 10.86 -11.37
C LEU A 116 17.35 9.78 -11.52
N SER A 117 17.41 9.06 -12.66
CA SER A 117 18.35 7.96 -12.89
C SER A 117 19.82 8.40 -12.89
N HIS A 118 20.08 9.69 -13.08
CA HIS A 118 21.41 10.32 -13.06
C HIS A 118 21.63 11.24 -11.86
N ALA A 119 20.77 11.17 -10.85
CA ALA A 119 20.90 11.99 -9.65
C ALA A 119 22.17 11.62 -8.85
N GLU A 120 22.79 12.59 -8.19
CA GLU A 120 23.99 12.36 -7.37
C GLU A 120 23.72 11.33 -6.24
N ASP A 121 22.51 11.30 -5.71
CA ASP A 121 22.04 10.39 -4.66
C ASP A 121 21.30 9.16 -5.19
N ILE A 122 21.55 8.76 -6.43
CA ILE A 122 20.86 7.61 -7.07
C ILE A 122 20.94 6.33 -6.25
N GLY A 123 22.07 6.09 -5.55
CA GLY A 123 22.21 4.92 -4.67
C GLY A 123 21.13 4.87 -3.60
N ARG A 124 20.85 5.99 -2.92
CA ARG A 124 19.78 6.10 -1.92
C ARG A 124 18.39 5.92 -2.55
N LEU A 125 18.16 6.49 -3.72
CA LEU A 125 16.88 6.33 -4.42
C LEU A 125 16.61 4.87 -4.82
N VAL A 126 17.65 4.13 -5.20
CA VAL A 126 17.57 2.69 -5.49
C VAL A 126 17.27 1.89 -4.22
N GLU A 127 17.90 2.20 -3.09
CA GLU A 127 17.60 1.56 -1.79
C GLU A 127 16.13 1.78 -1.38
N ILE A 128 15.64 3.01 -1.50
CA ILE A 128 14.25 3.36 -1.22
C ILE A 128 13.28 2.61 -2.15
N ARG A 129 13.59 2.52 -3.44
CA ARG A 129 12.84 1.73 -4.42
C ARG A 129 12.72 0.26 -3.99
N ASP A 130 13.86 -0.36 -3.72
CA ASP A 130 13.94 -1.79 -3.41
C ASP A 130 13.24 -2.10 -2.08
N ARG A 131 13.42 -1.26 -1.06
CA ARG A 131 12.73 -1.35 0.24
C ARG A 131 11.21 -1.25 0.07
N THR A 132 10.71 -0.27 -0.67
CA THR A 132 9.26 -0.09 -0.86
C THR A 132 8.65 -1.26 -1.63
N SER A 133 9.29 -1.75 -2.69
CA SER A 133 8.86 -2.94 -3.42
C SER A 133 8.81 -4.17 -2.51
N GLN A 134 9.81 -4.34 -1.64
CA GLN A 134 9.86 -5.41 -0.66
C GLN A 134 8.73 -5.29 0.37
N LEU A 135 8.45 -4.11 0.91
CA LEU A 135 7.36 -3.87 1.87
C LEU A 135 6.00 -4.28 1.30
N ILE A 136 5.69 -3.94 0.04
CA ILE A 136 4.44 -4.37 -0.62
C ILE A 136 4.39 -5.89 -0.74
N SER A 137 5.51 -6.52 -1.13
CA SER A 137 5.61 -7.98 -1.28
C SER A 137 5.44 -8.72 0.04
N GLU A 138 6.09 -8.23 1.10
CA GLU A 138 5.99 -8.82 2.44
C GLU A 138 4.58 -8.67 3.01
N THR A 139 3.95 -7.52 2.84
CA THR A 139 2.54 -7.33 3.22
C THR A 139 1.64 -8.33 2.49
N SER A 140 1.82 -8.53 1.17
CA SER A 140 1.06 -9.54 0.40
C SER A 140 1.24 -10.95 0.96
N ARG A 141 2.49 -11.34 1.29
CA ARG A 141 2.80 -12.64 1.91
C ARG A 141 2.17 -12.78 3.28
N ILE A 142 2.32 -11.77 4.14
CA ILE A 142 1.80 -11.79 5.52
C ILE A 142 0.28 -11.93 5.53
N ILE A 143 -0.43 -11.22 4.66
CA ILE A 143 -1.89 -11.33 4.50
C ILE A 143 -2.28 -12.73 4.01
N ARG A 144 -1.58 -13.26 3.00
CA ARG A 144 -1.83 -14.62 2.46
C ARG A 144 -1.65 -15.69 3.51
N ASP A 145 -0.56 -15.60 4.28
CA ASP A 145 -0.17 -16.61 5.28
C ASP A 145 -0.87 -16.37 6.62
N ARG A 146 -1.54 -15.24 6.77
CA ARG A 146 -2.19 -14.80 8.01
C ARG A 146 -1.22 -14.77 9.19
N ASP A 147 0.01 -14.29 8.96
CA ASP A 147 1.12 -14.29 9.90
C ASP A 147 1.11 -13.04 10.78
N ALA A 148 0.35 -13.09 11.90
CA ALA A 148 0.22 -11.98 12.84
C ALA A 148 1.58 -11.57 13.46
N GLY A 149 2.49 -12.54 13.72
CA GLY A 149 3.81 -12.26 14.29
C GLY A 149 4.69 -11.45 13.34
N SER A 150 4.70 -11.81 12.04
CA SER A 150 5.39 -11.01 11.02
C SER A 150 4.72 -9.66 10.81
N ALA A 151 3.38 -9.56 10.94
CA ALA A 151 2.66 -8.29 10.86
C ALA A 151 3.10 -7.33 11.96
N GLU A 152 3.16 -7.77 13.23
CA GLU A 152 3.63 -6.95 14.36
C GLU A 152 5.07 -6.47 14.18
N SER A 153 5.95 -7.32 13.65
CA SER A 153 7.35 -6.94 13.38
C SER A 153 7.42 -5.87 12.28
N LEU A 154 6.72 -6.11 11.16
CA LEU A 154 6.76 -5.20 10.02
C LEU A 154 6.10 -3.85 10.32
N LEU A 155 5.08 -3.80 11.18
CA LEU A 155 4.46 -2.56 11.64
C LEU A 155 5.45 -1.65 12.37
N LYS A 156 6.34 -2.21 13.19
CA LYS A 156 7.39 -1.44 13.89
C LYS A 156 8.40 -0.86 12.89
N ASP A 157 8.83 -1.67 11.95
CA ASP A 157 9.78 -1.23 10.91
C ASP A 157 9.17 -0.13 10.02
N LEU A 158 7.87 -0.24 9.71
CA LEU A 158 7.14 0.74 8.90
C LEU A 158 6.96 2.09 9.64
N ASP A 159 6.75 2.06 10.95
CA ASP A 159 6.60 3.29 11.74
C ASP A 159 7.88 4.15 11.70
N ASP A 160 9.06 3.52 11.72
CA ASP A 160 10.33 4.22 11.53
C ASP A 160 10.51 4.71 10.07
N VAL A 161 10.04 3.93 9.09
CA VAL A 161 10.06 4.34 7.67
C VAL A 161 9.22 5.59 7.41
N LEU A 162 8.09 5.75 8.10
CA LEU A 162 7.27 6.95 7.95
C LEU A 162 8.01 8.21 8.42
N ASP A 163 8.77 8.13 9.52
CA ASP A 163 9.59 9.23 10.01
C ASP A 163 10.71 9.58 9.00
N GLU A 164 11.39 8.58 8.43
CA GLU A 164 12.40 8.79 7.38
C GLU A 164 11.85 9.54 6.17
N TYR A 165 10.59 9.27 5.78
CA TYR A 165 9.95 9.99 4.68
C TYR A 165 9.54 11.40 5.07
N ASP A 166 9.15 11.66 6.31
CA ASP A 166 8.90 13.03 6.79
C ASP A 166 10.18 13.86 6.78
N ASP A 167 11.29 13.29 7.25
CA ASP A 167 12.60 13.93 7.18
C ASP A 167 13.01 14.22 5.73
N CYS A 168 12.75 13.27 4.82
CA CYS A 168 13.00 13.47 3.39
C CYS A 168 12.18 14.65 2.82
N ILE A 169 10.89 14.75 3.17
CA ILE A 169 10.03 15.86 2.73
C ILE A 169 10.53 17.18 3.31
N GLN A 170 10.85 17.21 4.60
CA GLN A 170 11.35 18.41 5.28
C GLN A 170 12.66 18.90 4.65
N ALA A 171 13.59 17.99 4.34
CA ALA A 171 14.84 18.32 3.66
C ALA A 171 14.62 18.98 2.29
N GLN A 172 13.57 18.59 1.55
CA GLN A 172 13.24 19.22 0.28
C GLN A 172 12.60 20.61 0.47
N ILE A 173 11.80 20.81 1.51
CA ILE A 173 11.20 22.11 1.86
C ILE A 173 12.30 23.12 2.23
N GLU A 174 13.32 22.68 2.95
CA GLU A 174 14.46 23.50 3.38
C GLU A 174 15.55 23.66 2.30
N SER A 175 15.43 22.92 1.19
CA SER A 175 16.40 22.93 0.12
C SER A 175 16.54 24.31 -0.54
N THR A 176 17.79 24.69 -0.81
CA THR A 176 18.11 25.87 -1.64
C THR A 176 18.19 25.53 -3.13
N GLY A 177 17.91 24.29 -3.51
CA GLY A 177 17.87 23.80 -4.88
C GLY A 177 16.75 24.43 -5.72
N THR A 178 16.72 24.09 -6.98
CA THR A 178 15.65 24.60 -7.86
C THR A 178 14.32 23.90 -7.52
N PRO A 179 13.15 24.58 -7.73
CA PRO A 179 11.85 23.92 -7.58
C PRO A 179 11.71 22.67 -8.48
N ARG A 180 12.41 22.63 -9.61
CA ARG A 180 12.41 21.52 -10.55
C ARG A 180 13.06 20.27 -9.95
N ASP A 181 13.98 20.43 -9.01
CA ASP A 181 14.65 19.32 -8.32
C ASP A 181 13.92 18.97 -7.01
N ALA A 182 13.63 19.98 -6.19
CA ALA A 182 13.08 19.78 -4.85
C ALA A 182 11.63 19.27 -4.87
N VAL A 183 10.76 19.84 -5.72
CA VAL A 183 9.32 19.49 -5.73
C VAL A 183 9.09 18.03 -6.13
N PRO A 184 9.67 17.47 -7.21
CA PRO A 184 9.49 16.06 -7.54
C PRO A 184 9.99 15.11 -6.45
N ARG A 185 11.09 15.44 -5.78
CA ARG A 185 11.64 14.64 -4.68
C ARG A 185 10.71 14.65 -3.46
N ALA A 186 10.20 15.82 -3.08
CA ALA A 186 9.22 15.94 -2.01
C ALA A 186 7.93 15.15 -2.31
N LEU A 187 7.42 15.21 -3.55
CA LEU A 187 6.26 14.45 -3.99
C LEU A 187 6.54 12.95 -3.99
N LEU A 188 7.71 12.51 -4.47
CA LEU A 188 8.11 11.11 -4.43
C LEU A 188 8.11 10.60 -2.99
N CYS A 189 8.82 11.28 -2.05
CA CYS A 189 8.84 10.90 -0.64
C CYS A 189 7.42 10.88 -0.05
N ARG A 190 6.56 11.85 -0.40
CA ARG A 190 5.16 11.89 0.04
C ARG A 190 4.36 10.69 -0.46
N TYR A 191 4.51 10.29 -1.72
CA TYR A 191 3.81 9.12 -2.27
C TYR A 191 4.29 7.82 -1.61
N LEU A 192 5.59 7.67 -1.39
CA LEU A 192 6.17 6.52 -0.70
C LEU A 192 5.70 6.43 0.74
N LYS A 193 5.66 7.56 1.48
CA LYS A 193 5.06 7.64 2.80
C LYS A 193 3.62 7.16 2.81
N ARG A 194 2.80 7.61 1.84
CA ARG A 194 1.38 7.21 1.75
C ARG A 194 1.22 5.72 1.41
N ILE A 195 2.07 5.17 0.53
CA ILE A 195 2.10 3.73 0.27
C ILE A 195 2.35 2.98 1.57
N SER A 196 3.40 3.35 2.33
CA SER A 196 3.77 2.71 3.58
C SER A 196 2.66 2.80 4.64
N ALA A 197 2.03 3.97 4.81
CA ALA A 197 0.92 4.16 5.75
C ALA A 197 -0.29 3.26 5.40
N HIS A 198 -0.67 3.15 4.12
CA HIS A 198 -1.76 2.26 3.71
C HIS A 198 -1.40 0.78 3.88
N LEU A 199 -0.13 0.38 3.70
CA LEU A 199 0.31 -0.98 4.03
C LEU A 199 0.21 -1.27 5.53
N MET A 200 0.51 -0.28 6.40
CA MET A 200 0.31 -0.40 7.85
C MET A 200 -1.16 -0.65 8.17
N ASN A 201 -2.10 0.11 7.61
CA ASN A 201 -3.52 -0.10 7.82
C ASN A 201 -3.99 -1.49 7.37
N VAL A 202 -3.42 -2.03 6.28
CA VAL A 202 -3.68 -3.41 5.86
C VAL A 202 -3.14 -4.42 6.89
N LEU A 203 -1.94 -4.21 7.43
CA LEU A 203 -1.32 -5.10 8.41
C LEU A 203 -2.02 -5.05 9.78
N THR A 204 -2.51 -3.87 10.22
CA THR A 204 -3.24 -3.74 11.49
C THR A 204 -4.49 -4.59 11.52
N SER A 205 -5.07 -4.93 10.35
CA SER A 205 -6.23 -5.85 10.26
C SER A 205 -5.96 -7.24 10.85
N LEU A 206 -4.70 -7.65 10.95
CA LEU A 206 -4.30 -8.93 11.51
C LEU A 206 -4.08 -8.91 13.03
N VAL A 207 -3.76 -7.75 13.58
CA VAL A 207 -3.23 -7.63 14.95
C VAL A 207 -4.04 -6.69 15.84
N MET A 208 -4.79 -5.75 15.25
CA MET A 208 -5.59 -4.77 15.98
C MET A 208 -7.10 -5.12 15.97
N PRO A 209 -7.85 -4.70 16.99
CA PRO A 209 -9.31 -4.75 16.94
C PRO A 209 -9.85 -3.78 15.88
N PHE A 210 -11.10 -4.03 15.44
CA PHE A 210 -11.71 -3.27 14.33
C PHE A 210 -11.72 -1.75 14.56
N ASP A 211 -11.94 -1.29 15.78
CA ASP A 211 -11.95 0.11 16.19
C ASP A 211 -10.57 0.77 16.25
N ARG A 212 -9.50 0.01 16.02
CA ARG A 212 -8.11 0.48 16.00
C ARG A 212 -7.37 0.13 14.70
N LEU A 213 -8.08 -0.07 13.60
CA LEU A 213 -7.44 -0.35 12.31
C LEU A 213 -6.51 0.78 11.84
N ASP A 214 -6.87 2.03 12.12
CA ASP A 214 -6.12 3.22 11.73
C ASP A 214 -5.20 3.73 12.86
N TYR A 215 -4.85 2.87 13.82
CA TYR A 215 -4.06 3.22 15.01
C TYR A 215 -2.75 3.95 14.69
N TYR A 216 -2.09 3.57 13.61
CA TYR A 216 -0.83 4.18 13.19
C TYR A 216 -1.01 5.49 12.39
N ASP A 217 -2.23 5.88 12.03
CA ASP A 217 -2.53 7.20 11.47
C ASP A 217 -2.54 8.29 12.58
N GLU A 218 -2.66 7.89 13.85
CA GLU A 218 -2.54 8.77 14.98
C GLU A 218 -1.09 9.17 15.23
N ALA A 219 -0.87 10.40 15.73
CA ALA A 219 0.45 10.83 16.14
C ALA A 219 1.00 9.93 17.26
N LYS A 220 2.30 9.60 17.24
CA LYS A 220 2.93 8.72 18.26
C LYS A 220 2.63 9.14 19.70
N ALA A 221 2.48 10.44 19.95
CA ALA A 221 2.16 10.99 21.28
C ALA A 221 0.71 10.76 21.71
N ASP A 222 -0.20 10.47 20.79
CA ASP A 222 -1.64 10.31 21.02
C ASP A 222 -2.08 8.83 21.01
N ARG A 223 -1.14 7.91 20.80
CA ARG A 223 -1.38 6.45 20.81
C ARG A 223 -1.43 5.93 22.25
N ASP A 224 -2.59 5.38 22.66
CA ASP A 224 -2.84 4.75 23.96
C ASP A 224 -2.23 3.33 24.10
#